data_11872bde44083301e05b4056f587d002
#
_entry.id   11872bde44083301e05b4056f587d002
#
_cell.length_a   1.000
_cell.length_b   1.000
_cell.length_c   1.000
_cell.angle_alpha   90.00
_cell.angle_beta   90.00
_cell.angle_gamma   90.00
#
_symmetry.space_group_name_H-M   'P 1'
#
loop_
_entity.id
_entity.type
_entity.pdbx_description
1 polymer ?
#
loop_
_entity_poly.entity_id
_entity_poly.type
_entity_poly.pdbx_seq_one_letter_code
_entity_poly.pdbx_strand_id
1 'polypeptide(L)'
;MKDITSMKDITSVEKKYFDMFGFIVIRNALSQEELKVIEKEYQLGFQKTLDHHSEGHDMRKQFNWSNLNEMCPNLCDLPSHPKILKTVRKLIGKKIFPYLCNSNNFNGPATE
;
A
#
# COMPACT_ATOMS: atom_id res chain seq x y z
N MET A 1 9.22 -3.66 22.06
CA MET A 1 9.14 -4.31 21.57
C MET A 1 9.87 -4.49 20.69
N LYS A 2 10.24 -4.91 20.46
CA LYS A 2 10.93 -5.12 19.66
C LYS A 2 10.57 -4.84 18.53
N ASP A 3 11.17 -4.49 17.99
CA ASP A 3 10.93 -4.23 16.88
C ASP A 3 10.10 -5.10 16.37
N ILE A 4 8.95 -4.89 16.57
CA ILE A 4 8.04 -5.78 16.30
C ILE A 4 7.96 -6.08 14.93
N THR A 5 8.17 -5.17 14.10
CA THR A 5 8.18 -5.50 12.74
C THR A 5 9.45 -6.18 12.47
N SER A 6 9.38 -7.25 11.83
CA SER A 6 10.53 -8.00 11.48
C SER A 6 11.11 -7.63 10.15
N MET A 7 10.76 -6.48 9.63
CA MET A 7 11.32 -6.04 8.36
C MET A 7 12.81 -5.81 8.51
N LYS A 8 13.59 -6.59 7.83
CA LYS A 8 15.05 -6.50 7.86
C LYS A 8 15.54 -5.54 6.79
N ASP A 9 16.75 -5.06 6.98
CA ASP A 9 17.40 -4.28 5.93
C ASP A 9 17.56 -5.16 4.70
N ILE A 10 17.41 -4.59 3.54
CA ILE A 10 17.59 -5.34 2.31
C ILE A 10 19.07 -5.69 2.15
N THR A 11 19.30 -6.83 1.58
CA THR A 11 20.65 -7.34 1.32
C THR A 11 21.13 -6.85 -0.04
N SER A 12 22.43 -7.02 -0.27
CA SER A 12 22.99 -6.67 -1.58
C SER A 12 22.43 -7.54 -2.69
N VAL A 13 22.08 -8.79 -2.38
CA VAL A 13 21.46 -9.68 -3.35
C VAL A 13 20.07 -9.18 -3.71
N GLU A 14 19.30 -8.75 -2.71
CA GLU A 14 17.97 -8.22 -2.94
C GLU A 14 18.01 -6.94 -3.77
N LYS A 15 19.00 -6.09 -3.49
CA LYS A 15 19.15 -4.87 -4.29
C LYS A 15 19.47 -5.21 -5.74
N LYS A 16 20.33 -6.16 -5.97
CA LYS A 16 20.64 -6.60 -7.34
C LYS A 16 19.40 -7.17 -8.03
N TYR A 17 18.58 -7.90 -7.27
CA TYR A 17 17.35 -8.44 -7.80
C TYR A 17 16.43 -7.29 -8.24
N PHE A 18 16.29 -6.27 -7.39
CA PHE A 18 15.48 -5.11 -7.73
C PHE A 18 16.03 -4.39 -8.96
N ASP A 19 17.34 -4.20 -9.01
CA ASP A 19 17.96 -3.51 -10.14
C ASP A 19 17.74 -4.26 -11.45
N MET A 20 17.68 -5.58 -11.37
CA MET A 20 17.51 -6.41 -12.56
C MET A 20 16.05 -6.55 -12.97
N PHE A 21 15.16 -6.74 -12.03
CA PHE A 21 13.76 -7.07 -12.33
C PHE A 21 12.76 -5.94 -12.05
N GLY A 22 13.16 -4.90 -11.36
CA GLY A 22 12.31 -3.74 -11.13
C GLY A 22 11.35 -3.87 -9.96
N PHE A 23 11.42 -4.93 -9.19
CA PHE A 23 10.57 -5.09 -8.02
C PHE A 23 11.23 -5.96 -6.98
N ILE A 24 10.71 -5.90 -5.76
CA ILE A 24 11.14 -6.76 -4.68
C ILE A 24 9.95 -6.96 -3.74
N VAL A 25 9.85 -8.12 -3.14
CA VAL A 25 8.80 -8.43 -2.18
C VAL A 25 9.43 -8.49 -0.79
N ILE A 26 8.91 -7.69 0.13
CA ILE A 26 9.39 -7.66 1.50
C ILE A 26 8.28 -8.17 2.39
N ARG A 27 8.53 -9.31 3.01
CA ARG A 27 7.53 -9.93 3.85
C ARG A 27 7.60 -9.39 5.27
N ASN A 28 6.46 -9.35 5.92
CA ASN A 28 6.35 -8.89 7.31
C ASN A 28 6.87 -7.46 7.49
N ALA A 29 6.59 -6.62 6.53
CA ALA A 29 7.05 -5.23 6.57
C ALA A 29 6.33 -4.41 7.61
N LEU A 30 5.08 -4.76 7.90
CA LEU A 30 4.25 -4.02 8.85
C LEU A 30 3.86 -4.91 10.02
N SER A 31 3.68 -4.30 11.19
CA SER A 31 3.22 -5.03 12.36
C SER A 31 1.73 -5.37 12.22
N GLN A 32 1.26 -6.28 13.04
CA GLN A 32 -0.15 -6.64 13.04
C GLN A 32 -1.02 -5.45 13.43
N GLU A 33 -0.54 -4.63 14.36
CA GLU A 33 -1.26 -3.43 14.78
C GLU A 33 -1.37 -2.43 13.64
N GLU A 34 -0.28 -2.23 12.92
CA GLU A 34 -0.29 -1.34 11.78
C GLU A 34 -1.25 -1.84 10.70
N LEU A 35 -1.23 -3.13 10.44
CA LEU A 35 -2.12 -3.72 9.46
C LEU A 35 -3.58 -3.56 9.83
N LYS A 36 -3.91 -3.74 11.11
CA LYS A 36 -5.30 -3.60 11.56
C LYS A 36 -5.82 -2.18 11.37
N VAL A 37 -4.99 -1.20 11.66
CA VAL A 37 -5.38 0.20 11.48
C VAL A 37 -5.61 0.50 10.01
N ILE A 38 -4.70 0.10 9.17
CA ILE A 38 -4.79 0.34 7.73
C ILE A 38 -5.99 -0.40 7.13
N GLU A 39 -6.20 -1.63 7.54
CA GLU A 39 -7.30 -2.44 7.05
C GLU A 39 -8.64 -1.80 7.39
N LYS A 40 -8.77 -1.33 8.63
CA LYS A 40 -10.00 -0.67 9.06
C LYS A 40 -10.26 0.60 8.26
N GLU A 41 -9.23 1.42 8.08
CA GLU A 41 -9.37 2.63 7.27
C GLU A 41 -9.79 2.29 5.85
N TYR A 42 -9.16 1.30 5.28
CA TYR A 42 -9.44 0.90 3.90
C TYR A 42 -10.88 0.40 3.77
N GLN A 43 -11.35 -0.41 4.70
CA GLN A 43 -12.72 -0.91 4.66
C GLN A 43 -13.74 0.22 4.75
N LEU A 44 -13.52 1.17 5.65
CA LEU A 44 -14.41 2.31 5.78
C LEU A 44 -14.41 3.19 4.53
N GLY A 45 -13.22 3.42 3.97
CA GLY A 45 -13.10 4.21 2.76
C GLY A 45 -13.75 3.53 1.57
N PHE A 46 -13.56 2.23 1.46
CA PHE A 46 -14.16 1.47 0.39
C PHE A 46 -15.69 1.49 0.50
N GLN A 47 -16.22 1.35 1.73
CA GLN A 47 -17.67 1.41 1.94
C GLN A 47 -18.23 2.77 1.54
N LYS A 48 -17.55 3.84 1.88
CA LYS A 48 -17.98 5.19 1.47
C LYS A 48 -17.99 5.32 -0.06
N THR A 49 -17.00 4.73 -0.71
CA THR A 49 -16.93 4.75 -2.17
C THR A 49 -18.10 3.99 -2.78
N LEU A 50 -18.44 2.84 -2.22
CA LEU A 50 -19.57 2.06 -2.67
C LEU A 50 -20.88 2.83 -2.47
N ASP A 51 -21.04 3.42 -1.30
CA ASP A 51 -22.27 4.18 -1.00
C ASP A 51 -22.45 5.34 -1.95
N HIS A 52 -21.36 6.00 -2.30
CA HIS A 52 -21.41 7.13 -3.20
C HIS A 52 -21.72 6.72 -4.64
N HIS A 53 -21.30 5.53 -5.04
CA HIS A 53 -21.47 5.05 -6.40
C HIS A 53 -22.41 3.86 -6.50
N SER A 54 -23.35 3.73 -5.59
CA SER A 54 -24.17 2.53 -5.54
C SER A 54 -25.13 2.39 -6.71
N GLU A 55 -25.61 3.50 -7.21
CA GLU A 55 -26.57 3.43 -8.29
C GLU A 55 -25.94 3.09 -9.61
N GLY A 56 -26.40 2.03 -10.25
CA GLY A 56 -25.92 1.64 -11.55
C GLY A 56 -24.53 1.05 -11.58
N HIS A 57 -23.97 0.75 -10.42
CA HIS A 57 -22.60 0.25 -10.35
C HIS A 57 -22.47 -1.18 -9.82
N ASP A 58 -23.57 -1.86 -9.65
CA ASP A 58 -23.57 -3.23 -9.18
C ASP A 58 -22.87 -4.16 -10.16
N MET A 59 -22.79 -3.79 -11.42
CA MET A 59 -22.07 -4.59 -12.41
C MET A 59 -20.59 -4.24 -12.47
N ARG A 60 -20.16 -3.24 -11.76
CA ARG A 60 -18.77 -2.82 -11.81
C ARG A 60 -17.89 -3.79 -11.02
N LYS A 61 -16.80 -4.20 -11.61
CA LYS A 61 -15.88 -5.14 -10.98
C LYS A 61 -14.60 -4.48 -10.49
N GLN A 62 -14.40 -3.24 -10.83
CA GLN A 62 -13.22 -2.51 -10.39
C GLN A 62 -13.64 -1.13 -9.88
N PHE A 63 -13.20 -0.81 -8.68
CA PHE A 63 -13.41 0.51 -8.11
C PHE A 63 -12.05 1.17 -7.96
N ASN A 64 -11.94 2.39 -8.44
CA ASN A 64 -10.71 3.16 -8.39
C ASN A 64 -11.00 4.47 -7.64
N TRP A 65 -10.20 4.75 -6.63
CA TRP A 65 -10.37 5.97 -5.85
C TRP A 65 -9.00 6.57 -5.54
N SER A 66 -8.90 7.85 -5.72
CA SER A 66 -7.63 8.55 -5.63
C SER A 66 -7.53 9.53 -4.47
N ASN A 67 -8.59 9.73 -3.70
CA ASN A 67 -8.54 10.62 -2.55
C ASN A 67 -8.25 9.86 -1.27
N LEU A 68 -7.28 8.96 -1.34
CA LEU A 68 -6.92 8.11 -0.21
C LEU A 68 -6.40 8.89 0.98
N ASN A 69 -5.77 10.03 0.73
CA ASN A 69 -5.23 10.84 1.83
C ASN A 69 -6.33 11.33 2.78
N GLU A 70 -7.55 11.45 2.30
CA GLU A 70 -8.66 11.85 3.14
C GLU A 70 -9.30 10.65 3.83
N MET A 71 -9.38 9.54 3.13
CA MET A 71 -10.08 8.35 3.61
C MET A 71 -9.19 7.39 4.37
N CYS A 72 -7.93 7.31 4.00
CA CYS A 72 -7.00 6.36 4.56
C CYS A 72 -5.68 7.03 4.89
N PRO A 73 -5.67 7.94 5.87
CA PRO A 73 -4.44 8.69 6.16
C PRO A 73 -3.27 7.81 6.58
N ASN A 74 -3.51 6.77 7.35
CA ASN A 74 -2.41 5.89 7.76
C ASN A 74 -1.86 5.09 6.59
N LEU A 75 -2.70 4.71 5.65
CA LEU A 75 -2.24 4.04 4.44
C LEU A 75 -1.37 4.98 3.62
N CYS A 76 -1.80 6.22 3.48
CA CYS A 76 -1.05 7.21 2.70
C CYS A 76 0.24 7.66 3.38
N ASP A 77 0.35 7.42 4.68
CA ASP A 77 1.58 7.73 5.42
C ASP A 77 2.63 6.63 5.31
N LEU A 78 2.31 5.50 4.70
CA LEU A 78 3.27 4.40 4.57
C LEU A 78 4.58 4.81 3.90
N PRO A 79 4.59 5.69 2.91
CA PRO A 79 5.86 6.13 2.34
C PRO A 79 6.78 6.80 3.36
N SER A 80 6.22 7.34 4.44
CA SER A 80 7.00 7.96 5.52
C SER A 80 7.36 6.98 6.63
N HIS A 81 6.87 5.75 6.56
CA HIS A 81 7.19 4.73 7.55
C HIS A 81 8.71 4.55 7.56
N PRO A 82 9.37 4.64 8.73
CA PRO A 82 10.83 4.65 8.75
C PRO A 82 11.49 3.47 8.05
N LYS A 83 10.94 2.28 8.20
CA LYS A 83 11.51 1.09 7.58
C LYS A 83 11.29 1.05 6.09
N ILE A 84 10.11 1.45 5.65
CA ILE A 84 9.79 1.50 4.22
C ILE A 84 10.64 2.56 3.55
N LEU A 85 10.70 3.74 4.14
CA LEU A 85 11.47 4.85 3.59
C LEU A 85 12.96 4.49 3.49
N LYS A 86 13.50 3.86 4.53
CA LYS A 86 14.89 3.43 4.52
C LYS A 86 15.16 2.46 3.38
N THR A 87 14.27 1.51 3.18
CA THR A 87 14.41 0.52 2.12
C THR A 87 14.33 1.16 0.75
N VAL A 88 13.35 2.03 0.55
CA VAL A 88 13.18 2.70 -0.74
C VAL A 88 14.41 3.55 -1.07
N ARG A 89 14.95 4.25 -0.07
CA ARG A 89 16.15 5.05 -0.29
C ARG A 89 17.35 4.21 -0.69
N LYS A 90 17.45 3.00 -0.17
CA LYS A 90 18.50 2.08 -0.58
C LYS A 90 18.31 1.58 -2.00
N LEU A 91 17.06 1.44 -2.42
CA LEU A 91 16.76 0.92 -3.75
C LEU A 91 16.90 1.96 -4.84
N ILE A 92 16.39 3.17 -4.63
CA ILE A 92 16.32 4.16 -5.70
C ILE A 92 16.96 5.50 -5.38
N GLY A 93 17.59 5.63 -4.22
CA GLY A 93 18.34 6.82 -3.87
C GLY A 93 17.64 7.68 -2.83
N LYS A 94 18.35 8.70 -2.36
CA LYS A 94 17.88 9.51 -1.24
C LYS A 94 16.94 10.64 -1.64
N LYS A 95 17.03 11.10 -2.87
CA LYS A 95 16.20 12.20 -3.33
C LYS A 95 14.93 11.66 -3.93
N ILE A 96 13.97 11.39 -3.06
CA ILE A 96 12.69 10.81 -3.46
C ILE A 96 11.57 11.60 -2.83
N PHE A 97 10.41 11.58 -3.47
CA PHE A 97 9.21 12.17 -2.89
C PHE A 97 8.00 11.35 -3.36
N PRO A 98 6.93 11.29 -2.56
CA PRO A 98 5.74 10.56 -2.98
C PRO A 98 5.04 11.34 -4.09
N TYR A 99 4.57 10.62 -5.09
CA TYR A 99 3.94 11.24 -6.23
C TYR A 99 2.44 10.93 -6.30
N LEU A 100 2.08 9.69 -6.06
CA LEU A 100 0.71 9.27 -6.28
C LEU A 100 0.31 8.22 -5.25
N CYS A 101 -0.88 8.37 -4.72
CA CYS A 101 -1.46 7.37 -3.82
C CYS A 101 -2.90 7.15 -4.26
N ASN A 102 -3.17 5.98 -4.82
CA ASN A 102 -4.53 5.63 -5.21
C ASN A 102 -4.77 4.15 -4.90
N SER A 103 -5.99 3.72 -5.08
CA SER A 103 -6.36 2.34 -4.83
C SER A 103 -7.26 1.82 -5.93
N ASN A 104 -7.08 0.57 -6.22
CA ASN A 104 -7.98 -0.18 -7.07
C ASN A 104 -8.53 -1.33 -6.27
N ASN A 105 -9.81 -1.56 -6.35
CA ASN A 105 -10.44 -2.69 -5.70
C ASN A 105 -11.24 -3.44 -6.75
N PHE A 106 -10.92 -4.72 -6.90
CA PHE A 106 -11.64 -5.59 -7.83
C PHE A 106 -12.70 -6.35 -7.06
N ASN A 107 -13.93 -6.16 -7.47
CA ASN A 107 -15.07 -6.73 -6.77
C ASN A 107 -15.69 -7.82 -7.60
N GLY A 108 -15.94 -8.96 -6.97
CA GLY A 108 -16.54 -10.09 -7.63
C GLY A 108 -15.54 -10.90 -8.45
N PRO A 109 -16.01 -11.94 -9.11
CA PRO A 109 -15.11 -12.79 -9.89
C PRO A 109 -14.56 -12.04 -11.10
N ALA A 110 -13.32 -12.30 -11.38
CA ALA A 110 -12.66 -11.69 -12.53
C ALA A 110 -13.01 -12.50 -13.76
N THR A 111 -14.16 -12.25 -14.28
CA THR A 111 -14.53 -12.98 -15.45
C THR A 111 -14.18 -12.18 -16.62
N GLU A 112 -13.44 -12.59 -17.35
CA GLU A 112 -13.18 -12.04 -18.53
C GLU A 112 -13.88 -10.99 -18.89
#